data_93524ea03b1d941f8e74ce686c02e18c
#
_entry.id   93524ea03b1d941f8e74ce686c02e18c
#
_cell.length_a   1.000
_cell.length_b   1.000
_cell.length_c   1.000
_cell.angle_alpha   90.00
_cell.angle_beta   90.00
_cell.angle_gamma   90.00
#
_symmetry.space_group_name_H-M   'P 1'
#
loop_
_entity.id
_entity.type
_entity.pdbx_description
1 polymer ?
#
loop_
_entity_poly.entity_id
_entity_poly.type
_entity_poly.pdbx_seq_one_letter_code
_entity_poly.pdbx_strand_id
1 'polypeptide(L)'
;MKRLISLVGTLLIGVAAFAQGPADALRFAQLNYEGSARSLAMGNAFTALGGDLGALAINPAASAVYRYSEMSFSLGYNSASMTSISDADLLNSPYSRKDGRMTLPNIGLVASMETGNVSGLFNFNFGFAFNRIANFNSVTAGACRTASSTMLGSLAARAAGIEESVLAFDDSNNYNPYSGSNVPWAVIQAYDAYAISPLPGSTNSYIGSTENIDASDVITVGGPIDQLYYSKQRGGIYEMEMNLGGNFGDKLYLGANLNLHIVDYSVTEFYSETPVDPTQFQDGLTYFASQYYQKTEGAGVNLKVGAIYNPFPGLRLGATIQTPTVYSLTDVWNRAMKTEFDNGNDYYRESPDGAYEYNLVTPMRWSVGAAYTGERGLISVDYENVNYAGTRLSEKEGMDTEFRTDNRKMSEGFTSSHLLRIGGEYWATDRVAARMGYNLYTTPGNLLDDDLKVVYSYPATRFISAGLGFTLDNDGDMLLDIAYQRMLNQKDTFQVYDDYDTFAAPVFNGNHRTDKVIVSLICRF
;
A
#
# COMPACT_ATOMS: atom_id res chain seq x y z
N MET A 1 14.63 -14.17 -34.51
CA MET A 1 14.93 -13.69 -33.14
C MET A 1 13.58 -13.42 -32.49
N LYS A 2 13.13 -14.34 -31.65
CA LYS A 2 11.86 -14.23 -30.91
C LYS A 2 12.05 -13.20 -29.79
N ARG A 3 11.41 -12.04 -29.90
CA ARG A 3 11.30 -11.11 -28.78
C ARG A 3 10.33 -11.74 -27.78
N LEU A 4 10.83 -12.06 -26.60
CA LEU A 4 9.99 -12.27 -25.42
C LEU A 4 9.32 -10.93 -25.13
N ILE A 5 8.03 -10.83 -25.44
CA ILE A 5 7.18 -9.76 -24.94
C ILE A 5 6.95 -10.12 -23.47
N SER A 6 7.62 -9.41 -22.59
CA SER A 6 7.33 -9.43 -21.15
C SER A 6 5.93 -8.81 -21.02
N LEU A 7 4.96 -9.62 -20.64
CA LEU A 7 3.60 -9.17 -20.36
C LEU A 7 3.66 -8.19 -19.18
N VAL A 8 3.28 -6.97 -19.46
CA VAL A 8 3.27 -5.86 -18.52
C VAL A 8 2.05 -6.02 -17.64
N GLY A 9 2.25 -5.95 -16.33
CA GLY A 9 1.17 -6.03 -15.36
C GLY A 9 0.20 -4.86 -15.48
N THR A 10 -1.03 -5.17 -15.86
CA THR A 10 -2.14 -4.23 -15.92
C THR A 10 -2.56 -3.84 -14.51
N LEU A 11 -2.43 -2.58 -14.13
CA LEU A 11 -3.09 -2.07 -12.94
C LEU A 11 -4.57 -1.97 -13.30
N LEU A 12 -5.35 -2.90 -12.80
CA LEU A 12 -6.77 -3.05 -13.10
C LEU A 12 -7.56 -1.83 -12.63
N ILE A 13 -7.77 -0.87 -13.54
CA ILE A 13 -8.95 -0.02 -13.45
C ILE A 13 -10.09 -0.82 -14.08
N GLY A 14 -10.77 -1.57 -13.26
CA GLY A 14 -12.04 -2.15 -13.63
C GLY A 14 -12.05 -3.63 -13.93
N VAL A 15 -11.90 -4.39 -12.90
CA VAL A 15 -12.57 -5.69 -12.82
C VAL A 15 -13.37 -5.71 -11.55
N ALA A 16 -14.61 -6.03 -11.76
CA ALA A 16 -15.59 -6.49 -10.80
C ALA A 16 -16.24 -5.44 -9.90
N ALA A 17 -17.48 -5.70 -9.64
CA ALA A 17 -18.32 -5.13 -8.60
C ALA A 17 -17.78 -5.36 -7.17
N PHE A 18 -16.55 -5.85 -7.01
CA PHE A 18 -15.90 -6.10 -5.71
C PHE A 18 -14.57 -5.35 -5.66
N ALA A 19 -14.47 -4.38 -4.76
CA ALA A 19 -13.25 -3.62 -4.50
C ALA A 19 -12.17 -4.46 -3.80
N GLN A 20 -12.47 -5.70 -3.37
CA GLN A 20 -11.65 -6.58 -2.56
C GLN A 20 -11.03 -7.67 -3.41
N GLY A 21 -9.71 -7.69 -3.46
CA GLY A 21 -8.99 -8.71 -4.22
C GLY A 21 -7.63 -9.06 -3.62
N PRO A 22 -6.90 -9.97 -4.27
CA PRO A 22 -5.56 -10.38 -3.82
C PRO A 22 -4.59 -9.22 -3.59
N ALA A 23 -4.67 -8.15 -4.40
CA ALA A 23 -3.80 -6.98 -4.27
C ALA A 23 -4.05 -6.22 -2.95
N ASP A 24 -5.32 -6.03 -2.56
CA ASP A 24 -5.69 -5.38 -1.32
C ASP A 24 -5.36 -6.26 -0.10
N ALA A 25 -5.64 -7.56 -0.19
CA ALA A 25 -5.27 -8.51 0.84
C ALA A 25 -3.77 -8.51 1.11
N LEU A 26 -2.93 -8.45 0.06
CA LEU A 26 -1.49 -8.34 0.21
C LEU A 26 -1.08 -6.97 0.80
N ARG A 27 -1.71 -5.87 0.37
CA ARG A 27 -1.46 -4.52 0.91
C ARG A 27 -1.62 -4.47 2.43
N PHE A 28 -2.72 -5.02 2.95
CA PHE A 28 -2.99 -5.04 4.39
C PHE A 28 -2.18 -6.12 5.13
N ALA A 29 -1.65 -7.12 4.44
CA ALA A 29 -0.77 -8.11 5.03
C ALA A 29 0.70 -7.65 5.12
N GLN A 30 1.14 -6.69 4.31
CA GLN A 30 2.52 -6.20 4.29
C GLN A 30 2.74 -5.15 5.38
N LEU A 31 3.77 -5.34 6.21
CA LEU A 31 4.17 -4.40 7.25
C LEU A 31 5.50 -3.72 6.89
N ASN A 32 5.57 -2.42 7.18
CA ASN A 32 6.76 -1.59 7.01
C ASN A 32 6.82 -0.60 8.18
N TYR A 33 7.38 -1.06 9.30
CA TYR A 33 7.43 -0.33 10.56
C TYR A 33 8.04 1.07 10.40
N GLU A 34 7.36 2.09 10.91
CA GLU A 34 7.91 3.45 11.01
C GLU A 34 8.52 3.67 12.40
N GLY A 35 7.78 3.42 13.47
CA GLY A 35 8.27 3.45 14.85
C GLY A 35 8.90 4.78 15.27
N SER A 36 9.93 4.72 16.11
CA SER A 36 10.73 5.87 16.53
C SER A 36 11.76 6.29 15.47
N ALA A 37 12.31 7.51 15.58
CA ALA A 37 13.40 7.94 14.71
C ALA A 37 14.64 7.06 14.90
N ARG A 38 14.94 6.59 16.14
CA ARG A 38 16.06 5.69 16.38
C ARG A 38 15.88 4.37 15.68
N SER A 39 14.71 3.74 15.80
CA SER A 39 14.44 2.45 15.14
C SER A 39 14.47 2.58 13.62
N LEU A 40 13.87 3.62 13.05
CA LEU A 40 13.90 3.88 11.60
C LEU A 40 15.33 4.10 11.09
N ALA A 41 16.13 4.91 11.79
CA ALA A 41 17.50 5.20 11.39
C ALA A 41 18.39 3.95 11.33
N MET A 42 18.11 2.97 12.18
CA MET A 42 18.78 1.68 12.22
C MET A 42 18.09 0.60 11.37
N GLY A 43 17.25 0.99 10.43
CA GLY A 43 16.53 0.05 9.56
C GLY A 43 15.59 -0.89 10.30
N ASN A 44 15.10 -0.53 11.49
CA ASN A 44 14.25 -1.38 12.32
C ASN A 44 14.88 -2.75 12.68
N ALA A 45 16.22 -2.83 12.79
CA ALA A 45 16.94 -4.04 13.20
C ALA A 45 16.97 -4.16 14.72
N PHE A 46 15.80 -4.44 15.34
CA PHE A 46 15.58 -4.39 16.79
C PHE A 46 15.10 -5.71 17.40
N THR A 47 15.10 -6.81 16.67
CA THR A 47 14.69 -8.12 17.22
C THR A 47 15.52 -8.54 18.44
N ALA A 48 16.82 -8.17 18.47
CA ALA A 48 17.71 -8.52 19.56
C ALA A 48 18.10 -7.34 20.48
N LEU A 49 17.76 -6.10 20.13
CA LEU A 49 18.27 -4.92 20.84
C LEU A 49 17.40 -4.51 22.05
N GLY A 50 16.13 -4.25 21.82
CA GLY A 50 15.23 -3.69 22.85
C GLY A 50 15.55 -2.23 23.23
N GLY A 51 14.85 -1.70 24.24
CA GLY A 51 15.09 -0.36 24.76
C GLY A 51 14.73 0.76 23.78
N ASP A 52 13.62 0.59 23.05
CA ASP A 52 13.01 1.57 22.14
C ASP A 52 11.51 1.30 22.02
N LEU A 53 10.67 2.32 22.19
CA LEU A 53 9.21 2.15 22.18
C LEU A 53 8.65 1.86 20.79
N GLY A 54 9.34 2.28 19.71
CA GLY A 54 9.03 1.84 18.36
C GLY A 54 9.38 0.37 18.10
N ALA A 55 10.30 -0.20 18.87
CA ALA A 55 10.71 -1.59 18.77
C ALA A 55 9.73 -2.58 19.43
N LEU A 56 8.76 -2.11 20.24
CA LEU A 56 7.70 -2.96 20.79
C LEU A 56 6.89 -3.65 19.68
N ALA A 57 6.68 -2.96 18.56
CA ALA A 57 6.06 -3.52 17.35
C ALA A 57 6.89 -4.64 16.71
N ILE A 58 8.20 -4.70 16.96
CA ILE A 58 9.14 -5.68 16.37
C ILE A 58 9.32 -6.87 17.33
N ASN A 59 9.69 -6.59 18.59
CA ASN A 59 9.88 -7.61 19.61
C ASN A 59 9.31 -7.14 20.96
N PRO A 60 8.28 -7.80 21.51
CA PRO A 60 7.70 -7.46 22.81
C PRO A 60 8.69 -7.46 23.97
N ALA A 61 9.76 -8.27 23.92
CA ALA A 61 10.80 -8.30 24.94
C ALA A 61 11.63 -7.00 24.97
N ALA A 62 11.43 -6.08 24.04
CA ALA A 62 12.08 -4.78 24.03
C ALA A 62 11.77 -3.95 25.28
N SER A 63 10.56 -4.07 25.85
CA SER A 63 10.19 -3.42 27.10
C SER A 63 10.96 -3.95 28.29
N ALA A 64 11.26 -5.24 28.32
CA ALA A 64 11.95 -5.87 29.43
C ALA A 64 13.40 -5.39 29.63
N VAL A 65 13.97 -4.73 28.62
CA VAL A 65 15.33 -4.15 28.66
C VAL A 65 15.37 -2.83 29.43
N TYR A 66 14.24 -2.14 29.59
CA TYR A 66 14.17 -0.89 30.33
C TYR A 66 14.36 -1.10 31.84
N ARG A 67 15.15 -0.21 32.44
CA ARG A 67 15.40 -0.12 33.88
C ARG A 67 14.86 1.17 34.49
N TYR A 68 14.25 2.03 33.68
CA TYR A 68 13.61 3.29 34.00
C TYR A 68 12.33 3.41 33.20
N SER A 69 11.44 4.25 33.63
CA SER A 69 10.25 4.58 32.85
C SER A 69 10.62 5.55 31.74
N GLU A 70 9.98 5.39 30.59
CA GLU A 70 10.28 6.22 29.41
C GLU A 70 9.00 6.53 28.65
N MET A 71 8.89 7.74 28.13
CA MET A 71 7.85 8.17 27.19
C MET A 71 8.50 8.64 25.89
N SER A 72 7.91 8.28 24.76
CA SER A 72 8.33 8.76 23.44
C SER A 72 7.18 9.35 22.65
N PHE A 73 7.51 10.35 21.84
CA PHE A 73 6.61 10.97 20.88
C PHE A 73 7.35 11.24 19.58
N SER A 74 6.77 10.85 18.44
CA SER A 74 7.39 10.99 17.13
C SER A 74 6.47 11.67 16.14
N LEU A 75 7.01 12.63 15.40
CA LEU A 75 6.38 13.23 14.23
C LEU A 75 7.16 12.86 12.97
N GLY A 76 6.43 12.56 11.90
CA GLY A 76 7.00 12.18 10.63
C GLY A 76 6.50 13.02 9.46
N TYR A 77 7.29 13.08 8.42
CA TYR A 77 6.89 13.57 7.10
C TYR A 77 7.24 12.54 6.05
N ASN A 78 6.22 12.10 5.30
CA ASN A 78 6.36 11.15 4.20
C ASN A 78 6.14 11.87 2.88
N SER A 79 7.02 11.61 1.92
CA SER A 79 6.91 12.12 0.55
C SER A 79 6.98 10.95 -0.42
N ALA A 80 5.91 10.73 -1.18
CA ALA A 80 5.86 9.78 -2.28
C ALA A 80 5.87 10.54 -3.61
N SER A 81 6.61 10.03 -4.57
CA SER A 81 6.64 10.59 -5.93
C SER A 81 6.84 9.50 -6.96
N MET A 82 6.33 9.75 -8.16
CA MET A 82 6.56 8.94 -9.34
C MET A 82 6.92 9.82 -10.51
N THR A 83 7.86 9.36 -11.32
CA THR A 83 8.17 9.91 -12.64
C THR A 83 8.04 8.77 -13.65
N SER A 84 7.22 8.96 -14.68
CA SER A 84 6.98 7.95 -15.72
C SER A 84 7.12 8.54 -17.12
N ILE A 85 7.30 7.64 -18.09
CA ILE A 85 7.32 7.94 -19.53
C ILE A 85 6.40 6.90 -20.18
N SER A 86 5.53 7.36 -21.10
CA SER A 86 4.72 6.47 -21.92
C SER A 86 5.51 5.97 -23.12
N ASP A 87 5.33 4.72 -23.50
CA ASP A 87 5.90 4.14 -24.73
C ASP A 87 5.19 4.64 -26.01
N ALA A 88 3.93 5.07 -25.88
CA ALA A 88 3.11 5.64 -26.94
C ALA A 88 3.28 7.17 -27.09
N ASP A 89 4.01 7.85 -26.18
CA ASP A 89 4.28 9.29 -26.29
C ASP A 89 5.43 9.54 -27.28
N LEU A 90 5.10 10.06 -28.45
CA LEU A 90 6.07 10.38 -29.51
C LEU A 90 7.14 11.40 -29.07
N LEU A 91 6.85 12.22 -28.05
CA LEU A 91 7.78 13.21 -27.51
C LEU A 91 8.64 12.64 -26.37
N ASN A 92 8.36 11.42 -25.88
CA ASN A 92 9.03 10.80 -24.72
C ASN A 92 9.10 11.74 -23.50
N SER A 93 8.05 12.53 -23.27
CA SER A 93 8.03 13.55 -22.24
C SER A 93 7.80 12.92 -20.86
N PRO A 94 8.73 13.08 -19.90
CA PRO A 94 8.50 12.54 -18.56
C PRO A 94 7.39 13.32 -17.85
N TYR A 95 6.49 12.59 -17.19
CA TYR A 95 5.49 13.16 -16.30
C TYR A 95 5.82 12.81 -14.85
N SER A 96 5.77 13.80 -13.97
CA SER A 96 6.11 13.63 -12.56
C SER A 96 4.99 14.13 -11.65
N ARG A 97 4.69 13.36 -10.61
CA ARG A 97 3.76 13.75 -9.54
C ARG A 97 4.31 13.41 -8.17
N LYS A 98 4.01 14.27 -7.20
CA LYS A 98 4.45 14.12 -5.81
C LYS A 98 3.27 14.37 -4.85
N ASP A 99 3.21 13.60 -3.75
CA ASP A 99 2.32 13.82 -2.62
C ASP A 99 3.13 13.75 -1.32
N GLY A 100 2.85 14.65 -0.37
CA GLY A 100 3.57 14.71 0.90
C GLY A 100 2.61 14.85 2.07
N ARG A 101 2.91 14.17 3.20
CA ARG A 101 2.04 14.15 4.37
C ARG A 101 2.81 14.11 5.68
N MET A 102 2.26 14.82 6.66
CA MET A 102 2.63 14.65 8.07
C MET A 102 2.00 13.38 8.61
N THR A 103 2.71 12.68 9.48
CA THR A 103 2.30 11.42 10.10
C THR A 103 2.65 11.41 11.57
N LEU A 104 1.99 10.51 12.33
CA LEU A 104 2.29 10.19 13.73
C LEU A 104 2.87 8.76 13.75
N PRO A 105 4.21 8.59 13.62
CA PRO A 105 4.82 7.26 13.56
C PRO A 105 4.79 6.50 14.88
N ASN A 106 4.96 7.20 16.01
CA ASN A 106 5.01 6.58 17.32
C ASN A 106 4.56 7.55 18.42
N ILE A 107 3.84 7.01 19.39
CA ILE A 107 3.68 7.55 20.74
C ILE A 107 3.66 6.37 21.70
N GLY A 108 4.39 6.43 22.81
CA GLY A 108 4.44 5.31 23.73
C GLY A 108 4.94 5.68 25.11
N LEU A 109 4.66 4.77 26.05
CA LEU A 109 5.05 4.82 27.45
C LEU A 109 5.47 3.42 27.90
N VAL A 110 6.55 3.32 28.64
CA VAL A 110 6.91 2.15 29.42
C VAL A 110 7.09 2.53 30.87
N ALA A 111 6.44 1.80 31.76
CA ALA A 111 6.63 1.87 33.19
C ALA A 111 7.47 0.67 33.65
N SER A 112 8.63 0.93 34.27
CA SER A 112 9.55 -0.08 34.78
C SER A 112 9.43 -0.18 36.30
N MET A 113 9.26 -1.40 36.82
CA MET A 113 9.11 -1.68 38.23
C MET A 113 10.16 -2.70 38.67
N GLU A 114 11.06 -2.29 39.54
CA GLU A 114 12.04 -3.19 40.15
C GLU A 114 11.37 -4.11 41.20
N THR A 115 11.72 -5.38 41.18
CA THR A 115 11.18 -6.35 42.14
C THR A 115 11.98 -6.40 43.44
N GLY A 116 13.20 -5.85 43.47
CA GLY A 116 14.15 -5.95 44.56
C GLY A 116 14.78 -7.34 44.75
N ASN A 117 14.50 -8.27 43.82
CA ASN A 117 15.07 -9.62 43.88
C ASN A 117 16.54 -9.62 43.45
N VAL A 118 17.37 -10.41 44.11
CA VAL A 118 18.78 -10.63 43.77
C VAL A 118 18.99 -11.80 42.77
N SER A 119 17.91 -12.53 42.45
CA SER A 119 17.88 -13.62 41.47
C SER A 119 16.49 -13.80 40.90
N GLY A 120 16.39 -14.38 39.73
CA GLY A 120 15.12 -14.56 39.03
C GLY A 120 14.65 -13.28 38.32
N LEU A 121 13.42 -12.85 38.55
CA LEU A 121 12.83 -11.66 37.94
C LEU A 121 13.37 -10.38 38.62
N PHE A 122 14.17 -9.58 37.91
CA PHE A 122 14.76 -8.33 38.42
C PHE A 122 13.83 -7.14 38.27
N ASN A 123 13.22 -7.01 37.12
CA ASN A 123 12.22 -5.97 36.85
C ASN A 123 11.09 -6.51 35.98
N PHE A 124 9.96 -5.88 36.13
CA PHE A 124 8.74 -6.14 35.41
C PHE A 124 8.24 -4.84 34.80
N ASN A 125 7.92 -4.86 33.51
CA ASN A 125 7.63 -3.66 32.75
C ASN A 125 6.24 -3.76 32.11
N PHE A 126 5.49 -2.65 32.18
CA PHE A 126 4.29 -2.43 31.38
C PHE A 126 4.61 -1.43 30.28
N GLY A 127 4.28 -1.79 29.04
CA GLY A 127 4.37 -0.92 27.90
C GLY A 127 2.99 -0.66 27.29
N PHE A 128 2.80 0.58 26.85
CA PHE A 128 1.71 0.95 25.97
C PHE A 128 2.30 1.77 24.83
N ALA A 129 2.08 1.36 23.59
CA ALA A 129 2.55 2.10 22.44
C ALA A 129 1.48 2.12 21.34
N PHE A 130 1.55 3.17 20.55
CA PHE A 130 0.81 3.35 19.31
C PHE A 130 1.84 3.57 18.21
N ASN A 131 2.03 2.54 17.39
CA ASN A 131 3.03 2.51 16.34
C ASN A 131 2.38 2.43 14.97
N ARG A 132 2.89 3.18 14.00
CA ARG A 132 2.52 3.02 12.61
C ARG A 132 3.33 1.89 11.98
N ILE A 133 2.66 0.77 11.69
CA ILE A 133 3.29 -0.46 11.22
C ILE A 133 3.19 -0.68 9.72
N ALA A 134 2.34 0.07 9.02
CA ALA A 134 2.29 0.13 7.55
C ALA A 134 1.99 1.55 7.07
N ASN A 135 2.56 1.92 5.94
CA ASN A 135 2.37 3.21 5.29
C ASN A 135 1.93 2.98 3.85
N PHE A 136 0.73 3.45 3.52
CA PHE A 136 0.13 3.31 2.20
C PHE A 136 0.33 4.54 1.29
N ASN A 137 1.01 5.60 1.78
CA ASN A 137 1.22 6.81 0.99
C ASN A 137 2.06 6.50 -0.26
N SER A 138 1.41 6.55 -1.41
CA SER A 138 1.99 6.24 -2.71
C SER A 138 1.31 7.10 -3.78
N VAL A 139 2.01 7.35 -4.86
CA VAL A 139 1.53 8.06 -6.06
C VAL A 139 1.93 7.25 -7.27
N THR A 140 0.96 6.96 -8.14
CA THR A 140 1.18 6.48 -9.50
C THR A 140 0.68 7.55 -10.46
N ALA A 141 1.44 7.89 -11.49
CA ALA A 141 1.05 8.93 -12.42
C ALA A 141 1.69 8.71 -13.80
N GLY A 142 0.95 9.05 -14.85
CA GLY A 142 1.40 8.99 -16.23
C GLY A 142 0.69 10.00 -17.10
N ALA A 143 1.34 10.46 -18.16
CA ALA A 143 0.74 11.22 -19.23
C ALA A 143 1.24 10.68 -20.57
N CYS A 144 0.34 10.57 -21.54
CA CYS A 144 0.65 10.23 -22.91
C CYS A 144 0.06 11.32 -23.79
N ARG A 145 0.91 12.00 -24.55
CA ARG A 145 0.48 12.95 -25.56
C ARG A 145 0.33 12.24 -26.88
N THR A 146 -0.72 12.58 -27.62
CA THR A 146 -0.96 11.99 -28.95
C THR A 146 -1.18 10.46 -28.93
N ALA A 147 -1.86 9.93 -27.92
CA ALA A 147 -2.25 8.53 -27.88
C ALA A 147 -3.14 8.17 -29.08
N SER A 148 -2.97 6.95 -29.60
CA SER A 148 -3.75 6.38 -30.70
C SER A 148 -4.77 5.34 -30.26
N SER A 149 -5.00 5.21 -28.96
CA SER A 149 -6.01 4.37 -28.31
C SER A 149 -6.70 5.16 -27.21
N THR A 150 -7.85 4.72 -26.74
CA THR A 150 -8.71 5.47 -25.82
C THR A 150 -9.35 4.56 -24.78
N MET A 151 -9.53 5.07 -23.54
CA MET A 151 -10.30 4.37 -22.52
C MET A 151 -11.77 4.19 -22.94
N LEU A 152 -12.32 5.12 -23.71
CA LEU A 152 -13.70 5.05 -24.18
C LEU A 152 -13.93 3.88 -25.12
N GLY A 153 -12.99 3.60 -26.04
CA GLY A 153 -13.02 2.41 -26.87
C GLY A 153 -12.90 1.12 -26.03
N SER A 154 -12.01 1.10 -25.04
CA SER A 154 -11.91 -0.03 -24.11
C SER A 154 -13.21 -0.25 -23.32
N LEU A 155 -13.89 0.81 -22.88
CA LEU A 155 -15.19 0.71 -22.20
C LEU A 155 -16.31 0.25 -23.17
N ALA A 156 -16.30 0.71 -24.43
CA ALA A 156 -17.23 0.27 -25.46
C ALA A 156 -17.06 -1.24 -25.77
N ALA A 157 -15.81 -1.70 -25.88
CA ALA A 157 -15.51 -3.12 -26.06
C ALA A 157 -15.99 -3.98 -24.87
N ARG A 158 -15.88 -3.46 -23.64
CA ARG A 158 -16.40 -4.13 -22.43
C ARG A 158 -17.93 -4.10 -22.32
N ALA A 159 -18.59 -3.14 -22.95
CA ALA A 159 -20.04 -3.07 -23.04
C ALA A 159 -20.59 -4.02 -24.12
N ALA A 160 -19.78 -4.51 -25.03
CA ALA A 160 -20.21 -5.37 -26.13
C ALA A 160 -20.93 -6.64 -25.63
N GLY A 161 -22.11 -6.91 -26.21
CA GLY A 161 -22.98 -8.02 -25.80
C GLY A 161 -23.95 -7.69 -24.65
N ILE A 162 -23.86 -6.52 -24.01
CA ILE A 162 -24.78 -6.07 -22.99
C ILE A 162 -25.91 -5.28 -23.69
N GLU A 163 -27.15 -5.69 -23.48
CA GLU A 163 -28.31 -4.97 -24.05
C GLU A 163 -28.40 -3.55 -23.47
N GLU A 164 -28.72 -2.57 -24.31
CA GLU A 164 -28.87 -1.17 -23.91
C GLU A 164 -29.83 -0.99 -22.74
N SER A 165 -30.94 -1.76 -22.72
CA SER A 165 -31.93 -1.73 -21.64
C SER A 165 -31.36 -2.13 -20.27
N VAL A 166 -30.22 -2.81 -20.23
CA VAL A 166 -29.51 -3.19 -18.99
C VAL A 166 -28.63 -2.05 -18.49
N LEU A 167 -28.17 -1.16 -19.36
CA LEU A 167 -27.35 0.00 -19.02
C LEU A 167 -28.18 1.25 -18.70
N ALA A 168 -29.37 1.37 -19.32
CA ALA A 168 -30.24 2.53 -19.19
C ALA A 168 -31.06 2.49 -17.90
N PHE A 169 -31.27 3.66 -17.27
CA PHE A 169 -32.27 3.81 -16.22
C PHE A 169 -33.69 3.72 -16.81
N ASP A 170 -34.56 3.01 -16.14
CA ASP A 170 -35.98 2.93 -16.51
C ASP A 170 -36.89 3.26 -15.30
N ASP A 171 -37.22 4.53 -15.18
CA ASP A 171 -38.08 5.02 -14.10
C ASP A 171 -39.49 4.40 -14.14
N SER A 172 -39.97 4.00 -15.33
CA SER A 172 -41.29 3.40 -15.49
C SER A 172 -41.41 2.01 -14.86
N ASN A 173 -40.29 1.27 -14.85
CA ASN A 173 -40.16 -0.06 -14.24
C ASN A 173 -39.37 -0.03 -12.93
N ASN A 174 -39.04 1.14 -12.42
CA ASN A 174 -38.20 1.32 -11.24
C ASN A 174 -36.85 0.54 -11.34
N TYR A 175 -36.25 0.52 -12.53
CA TYR A 175 -35.00 -0.17 -12.81
C TYR A 175 -33.81 0.78 -12.67
N ASN A 176 -32.86 0.38 -11.83
CA ASN A 176 -31.59 1.06 -11.65
C ASN A 176 -30.46 0.08 -12.04
N PRO A 177 -29.65 0.36 -13.07
CA PRO A 177 -28.61 -0.55 -13.54
C PRO A 177 -27.53 -0.84 -12.49
N TYR A 178 -27.26 0.06 -11.55
CA TYR A 178 -26.27 -0.15 -10.48
C TYR A 178 -26.66 -1.24 -9.47
N SER A 179 -27.94 -1.48 -9.27
CA SER A 179 -28.47 -2.49 -8.35
C SER A 179 -29.19 -3.63 -9.03
N GLY A 180 -29.64 -3.44 -10.27
CA GLY A 180 -30.43 -4.40 -11.04
C GLY A 180 -29.61 -5.26 -12.00
N SER A 181 -28.29 -5.01 -12.14
CA SER A 181 -27.42 -5.75 -13.03
C SER A 181 -26.09 -6.10 -12.38
N ASN A 182 -25.37 -7.07 -12.98
CA ASN A 182 -23.98 -7.39 -12.62
C ASN A 182 -22.96 -6.69 -13.54
N VAL A 183 -23.38 -5.65 -14.26
CA VAL A 183 -22.50 -4.90 -15.16
C VAL A 183 -21.54 -4.03 -14.33
N PRO A 184 -20.25 -3.96 -14.71
CA PRO A 184 -19.30 -3.08 -14.05
C PRO A 184 -19.78 -1.61 -14.07
N TRP A 185 -19.77 -0.95 -12.94
CA TRP A 185 -20.25 0.42 -12.79
C TRP A 185 -19.60 1.42 -13.74
N ALA A 186 -18.33 1.19 -14.12
CA ALA A 186 -17.65 2.01 -15.11
C ALA A 186 -18.32 1.99 -16.49
N VAL A 187 -18.87 0.84 -16.90
CA VAL A 187 -19.60 0.69 -18.16
C VAL A 187 -20.95 1.39 -18.10
N ILE A 188 -21.70 1.20 -16.98
CA ILE A 188 -22.97 1.89 -16.76
C ILE A 188 -22.78 3.42 -16.82
N GLN A 189 -21.77 3.94 -16.12
CA GLN A 189 -21.46 5.37 -16.14
C GLN A 189 -21.02 5.89 -17.49
N ALA A 190 -20.21 5.10 -18.23
CA ALA A 190 -19.76 5.49 -19.56
C ALA A 190 -20.97 5.65 -20.51
N TYR A 191 -21.97 4.76 -20.40
CA TYR A 191 -23.21 4.87 -21.15
C TYR A 191 -24.03 6.09 -20.68
N ASP A 192 -24.25 6.25 -19.40
CA ASP A 192 -25.07 7.34 -18.83
C ASP A 192 -24.45 8.73 -19.06
N ALA A 193 -23.11 8.82 -19.11
CA ALA A 193 -22.37 10.06 -19.40
C ALA A 193 -22.15 10.29 -20.90
N TYR A 194 -22.73 9.50 -21.80
CA TYR A 194 -22.51 9.56 -23.25
C TYR A 194 -21.04 9.43 -23.67
N ALA A 195 -20.22 8.78 -22.83
CA ALA A 195 -18.84 8.45 -23.17
C ALA A 195 -18.77 7.26 -24.15
N ILE A 196 -19.78 6.39 -24.11
CA ILE A 196 -20.04 5.34 -25.10
C ILE A 196 -21.51 5.42 -25.55
N SER A 197 -21.75 5.05 -26.79
CA SER A 197 -23.10 5.05 -27.39
C SER A 197 -23.33 3.76 -28.18
N PRO A 198 -24.58 3.27 -28.32
CA PRO A 198 -24.88 2.15 -29.20
C PRO A 198 -24.49 2.45 -30.64
N LEU A 199 -23.96 1.46 -31.35
CA LEU A 199 -23.76 1.55 -32.78
C LEU A 199 -25.11 1.68 -33.51
N PRO A 200 -25.20 2.46 -34.60
CA PRO A 200 -26.43 2.62 -35.36
C PRO A 200 -27.04 1.28 -35.77
N GLY A 201 -28.27 1.04 -35.30
CA GLY A 201 -29.01 -0.20 -35.54
C GLY A 201 -28.66 -1.40 -34.65
N SER A 202 -27.82 -1.21 -33.66
CA SER A 202 -27.49 -2.24 -32.64
C SER A 202 -28.05 -1.85 -31.27
N THR A 203 -28.39 -2.84 -30.45
CA THR A 203 -28.82 -2.68 -29.06
C THR A 203 -27.78 -3.19 -28.06
N ASN A 204 -26.69 -3.80 -28.53
CA ASN A 204 -25.68 -4.45 -27.68
C ASN A 204 -24.24 -4.35 -28.24
N SER A 205 -24.01 -3.47 -29.22
CA SER A 205 -22.68 -3.12 -29.69
C SER A 205 -22.49 -1.61 -29.52
N TYR A 206 -21.32 -1.19 -29.07
CA TYR A 206 -21.06 0.18 -28.64
C TYR A 206 -19.81 0.75 -29.31
N ILE A 207 -19.76 2.08 -29.37
CA ILE A 207 -18.62 2.86 -29.83
C ILE A 207 -18.29 3.94 -28.78
N GLY A 208 -17.02 4.23 -28.58
CA GLY A 208 -16.57 5.33 -27.72
C GLY A 208 -16.68 6.67 -28.43
N SER A 209 -17.03 7.76 -27.73
CA SER A 209 -17.14 9.10 -28.31
C SER A 209 -15.81 9.68 -28.81
N THR A 210 -14.70 8.99 -28.59
CA THR A 210 -13.38 9.25 -29.21
C THR A 210 -13.09 8.38 -30.43
N GLU A 211 -14.05 7.60 -30.86
CA GLU A 211 -13.92 6.71 -32.00
C GLU A 211 -14.81 7.20 -33.17
N ASN A 212 -14.41 6.89 -34.38
CA ASN A 212 -15.15 7.12 -35.59
C ASN A 212 -15.46 5.79 -36.26
N ILE A 213 -16.61 5.72 -36.92
CA ILE A 213 -16.99 4.60 -37.78
C ILE A 213 -17.04 5.08 -39.23
N ASP A 214 -16.42 4.34 -40.16
CA ASP A 214 -16.43 4.66 -41.57
C ASP A 214 -17.59 3.96 -42.31
N ALA A 215 -17.73 4.22 -43.60
CA ALA A 215 -18.77 3.64 -44.45
C ALA A 215 -18.66 2.11 -44.65
N SER A 216 -17.57 1.50 -44.19
CA SER A 216 -17.28 0.06 -44.22
C SER A 216 -17.43 -0.60 -42.86
N ASP A 217 -18.02 0.10 -41.88
CA ASP A 217 -18.21 -0.31 -40.51
C ASP A 217 -16.86 -0.55 -39.76
N VAL A 218 -15.77 0.11 -40.18
CA VAL A 218 -14.49 0.02 -39.50
C VAL A 218 -14.41 1.12 -38.46
N ILE A 219 -14.16 0.71 -37.21
CA ILE A 219 -13.98 1.61 -36.05
C ILE A 219 -12.50 2.01 -35.97
N THR A 220 -12.25 3.30 -35.82
CA THR A 220 -10.92 3.89 -35.67
C THR A 220 -10.97 4.99 -34.63
N VAL A 221 -9.86 5.24 -33.91
CA VAL A 221 -9.74 6.44 -33.09
C VAL A 221 -9.74 7.68 -33.97
N GLY A 222 -10.55 8.70 -33.65
CA GLY A 222 -10.78 9.86 -34.49
C GLY A 222 -9.52 10.68 -34.80
N GLY A 223 -8.61 10.77 -33.81
CA GLY A 223 -7.36 11.51 -33.92
C GLY A 223 -6.50 11.35 -32.67
N PRO A 224 -5.37 12.08 -32.58
CA PRO A 224 -4.51 12.05 -31.40
C PRO A 224 -5.23 12.58 -30.16
N ILE A 225 -4.99 11.89 -28.99
CA ILE A 225 -5.61 12.20 -27.70
C ILE A 225 -4.52 12.42 -26.67
N ASP A 226 -4.61 13.52 -25.91
CA ASP A 226 -3.81 13.77 -24.73
C ASP A 226 -4.45 13.07 -23.54
N GLN A 227 -3.71 12.16 -22.92
CA GLN A 227 -4.16 11.34 -21.79
C GLN A 227 -3.38 11.68 -20.53
N LEU A 228 -4.07 11.79 -19.40
CA LEU A 228 -3.49 12.02 -18.09
C LEU A 228 -4.08 11.06 -17.06
N TYR A 229 -3.22 10.38 -16.32
CA TYR A 229 -3.60 9.51 -15.22
C TYR A 229 -2.84 9.84 -13.94
N TYR A 230 -3.53 9.77 -12.83
CA TYR A 230 -2.88 9.63 -11.53
C TYR A 230 -3.74 8.85 -10.53
N SER A 231 -3.06 8.10 -9.66
CA SER A 231 -3.60 7.47 -8.48
C SER A 231 -2.85 7.96 -7.24
N LYS A 232 -3.59 8.30 -6.19
CA LYS A 232 -3.04 8.66 -4.89
C LYS A 232 -3.57 7.72 -3.84
N GLN A 233 -2.68 6.96 -3.23
CA GLN A 233 -2.99 6.09 -2.11
C GLN A 233 -2.52 6.75 -0.82
N ARG A 234 -3.30 6.63 0.25
CA ARG A 234 -3.08 7.30 1.52
C ARG A 234 -3.50 6.44 2.69
N GLY A 235 -2.94 6.75 3.88
CA GLY A 235 -3.28 6.06 5.11
C GLY A 235 -2.22 5.07 5.55
N GLY A 236 -2.60 4.15 6.44
CA GLY A 236 -1.68 3.17 7.03
C GLY A 236 -2.38 2.21 7.96
N ILE A 237 -1.59 1.35 8.59
CA ILE A 237 -2.01 0.52 9.71
C ILE A 237 -1.30 1.03 10.95
N TYR A 238 -2.08 1.28 11.99
CA TYR A 238 -1.60 1.64 13.32
C TYR A 238 -1.84 0.47 14.27
N GLU A 239 -0.82 0.13 15.06
CA GLU A 239 -0.87 -0.93 16.08
C GLU A 239 -0.87 -0.27 17.46
N MET A 240 -1.92 -0.53 18.23
CA MET A 240 -1.97 -0.26 19.67
C MET A 240 -1.49 -1.49 20.41
N GLU A 241 -0.41 -1.35 21.14
CA GLU A 241 0.30 -2.42 21.81
C GLU A 241 0.08 -2.34 23.33
N MET A 242 -0.49 -3.38 23.89
CA MET A 242 -0.51 -3.61 25.33
C MET A 242 0.56 -4.65 25.65
N ASN A 243 1.65 -4.20 26.25
CA ASN A 243 2.87 -4.99 26.44
C ASN A 243 3.11 -5.33 27.91
N LEU A 244 3.59 -6.56 28.11
CA LEU A 244 4.15 -7.03 29.37
C LEU A 244 5.57 -7.53 29.10
N GLY A 245 6.55 -7.09 29.91
CA GLY A 245 7.95 -7.49 29.82
C GLY A 245 8.54 -7.88 31.16
N GLY A 246 9.45 -8.84 31.15
CA GLY A 246 10.16 -9.28 32.37
C GLY A 246 11.64 -9.55 32.11
N ASN A 247 12.49 -9.03 32.97
CA ASN A 247 13.94 -9.22 32.93
C ASN A 247 14.37 -10.25 33.98
N PHE A 248 14.95 -11.34 33.53
CA PHE A 248 15.42 -12.43 34.37
C PHE A 248 16.95 -12.43 34.46
N GLY A 249 17.49 -11.77 35.50
CA GLY A 249 18.91 -11.77 35.81
C GLY A 249 19.80 -11.10 34.75
N ASP A 250 19.29 -10.14 34.01
CA ASP A 250 19.98 -9.45 32.89
C ASP A 250 20.47 -10.40 31.77
N LYS A 251 20.01 -11.64 31.80
CA LYS A 251 20.38 -12.67 30.80
C LYS A 251 19.23 -13.02 29.88
N LEU A 252 18.01 -13.10 30.39
CA LEU A 252 16.83 -13.45 29.62
C LEU A 252 15.76 -12.38 29.82
N TYR A 253 15.31 -11.82 28.71
CA TYR A 253 14.21 -10.87 28.65
C TYR A 253 13.07 -11.51 27.87
N LEU A 254 11.89 -11.52 28.44
CA LEU A 254 10.68 -12.08 27.84
C LEU A 254 9.63 -10.98 27.72
N GLY A 255 8.82 -11.05 26.67
CA GLY A 255 7.75 -10.11 26.48
C GLY A 255 6.59 -10.68 25.69
N ALA A 256 5.41 -10.11 25.92
CA ALA A 256 4.20 -10.42 25.19
C ALA A 256 3.39 -9.15 24.90
N ASN A 257 2.81 -9.07 23.71
CA ASN A 257 1.88 -8.01 23.30
C ASN A 257 0.52 -8.61 22.97
N LEU A 258 -0.52 -7.94 23.43
CA LEU A 258 -1.82 -7.95 22.77
C LEU A 258 -1.87 -6.71 21.86
N ASN A 259 -2.05 -6.92 20.56
CA ASN A 259 -2.04 -5.87 19.56
C ASN A 259 -3.44 -5.67 18.98
N LEU A 260 -3.88 -4.40 18.94
CA LEU A 260 -5.07 -3.96 18.23
C LEU A 260 -4.62 -3.11 17.04
N HIS A 261 -5.01 -3.50 15.84
CA HIS A 261 -4.73 -2.79 14.62
C HIS A 261 -5.89 -1.89 14.23
N ILE A 262 -5.59 -0.70 13.74
CA ILE A 262 -6.53 0.22 13.11
C ILE A 262 -6.07 0.41 11.67
N VAL A 263 -6.93 0.08 10.72
CA VAL A 263 -6.70 0.26 9.29
C VAL A 263 -7.44 1.51 8.84
N ASP A 264 -6.71 2.40 8.18
CA ASP A 264 -7.25 3.55 7.44
C ASP A 264 -6.53 3.59 6.08
N TYR A 265 -7.26 3.40 5.00
CA TYR A 265 -6.73 3.42 3.64
C TYR A 265 -7.69 4.17 2.75
N SER A 266 -7.15 4.94 1.82
CA SER A 266 -7.94 5.53 0.73
C SER A 266 -7.13 5.59 -0.55
N VAL A 267 -7.82 5.40 -1.67
CA VAL A 267 -7.29 5.63 -3.01
C VAL A 267 -8.20 6.60 -3.76
N THR A 268 -7.58 7.54 -4.44
CA THR A 268 -8.25 8.43 -5.41
C THR A 268 -7.54 8.28 -6.73
N GLU A 269 -8.26 7.85 -7.75
CA GLU A 269 -7.78 7.76 -9.12
C GLU A 269 -8.47 8.80 -9.99
N PHE A 270 -7.71 9.34 -10.90
CA PHE A 270 -8.20 10.29 -11.89
C PHE A 270 -7.60 9.95 -13.25
N TYR A 271 -8.44 9.92 -14.25
CA TYR A 271 -8.05 9.78 -15.63
C TYR A 271 -8.77 10.82 -16.50
N SER A 272 -8.10 11.35 -17.49
CA SER A 272 -8.73 12.24 -18.48
C SER A 272 -8.18 12.05 -19.89
N GLU A 273 -9.03 12.31 -20.86
CA GLU A 273 -8.72 12.37 -22.28
C GLU A 273 -9.12 13.74 -22.83
N THR A 274 -8.24 14.33 -23.61
CA THR A 274 -8.49 15.59 -24.31
C THR A 274 -8.09 15.41 -25.77
N PRO A 275 -9.05 15.36 -26.72
CA PRO A 275 -8.75 15.39 -28.13
C PRO A 275 -7.84 16.56 -28.50
N VAL A 276 -6.75 16.32 -29.26
CA VAL A 276 -5.85 17.38 -29.69
C VAL A 276 -6.56 18.31 -30.71
N ASP A 277 -7.38 17.72 -31.56
CA ASP A 277 -8.26 18.44 -32.50
C ASP A 277 -9.67 17.81 -32.43
N PRO A 278 -10.62 18.40 -31.68
CA PRO A 278 -11.97 17.87 -31.54
C PRO A 278 -12.73 17.70 -32.86
N THR A 279 -12.38 18.44 -33.90
CA THR A 279 -13.07 18.36 -35.21
C THR A 279 -12.83 17.04 -35.94
N GLN A 280 -11.86 16.25 -35.52
CA GLN A 280 -11.57 14.92 -36.08
C GLN A 280 -12.46 13.81 -35.49
N PHE A 281 -13.24 14.12 -34.46
CA PHE A 281 -14.09 13.16 -33.76
C PHE A 281 -15.55 13.36 -34.13
N GLN A 282 -16.22 12.28 -34.60
CA GLN A 282 -17.60 12.37 -35.14
C GLN A 282 -18.60 12.89 -34.14
N ASP A 283 -18.43 12.51 -32.84
CA ASP A 283 -19.35 12.94 -31.76
C ASP A 283 -19.00 14.32 -31.20
N GLY A 284 -17.88 14.94 -31.62
CA GLY A 284 -17.47 16.27 -31.18
C GLY A 284 -17.05 16.30 -29.69
N LEU A 285 -16.55 15.18 -29.12
CA LEU A 285 -16.04 15.15 -27.76
C LEU A 285 -14.84 16.09 -27.62
N THR A 286 -14.86 16.98 -26.63
CA THR A 286 -13.77 17.92 -26.33
C THR A 286 -13.01 17.55 -25.08
N TYR A 287 -13.66 16.87 -24.12
CA TYR A 287 -13.06 16.44 -22.87
C TYR A 287 -13.79 15.24 -22.27
N PHE A 288 -13.02 14.32 -21.70
CA PHE A 288 -13.50 13.22 -20.88
C PHE A 288 -12.69 13.13 -19.59
N ALA A 289 -13.35 12.85 -18.47
CA ALA A 289 -12.67 12.52 -17.22
C ALA A 289 -13.42 11.42 -16.45
N SER A 290 -12.66 10.54 -15.82
CA SER A 290 -13.15 9.52 -14.90
C SER A 290 -12.43 9.65 -13.57
N GLN A 291 -13.17 9.59 -12.48
CA GLN A 291 -12.66 9.62 -11.12
C GLN A 291 -13.17 8.40 -10.35
N TYR A 292 -12.29 7.77 -9.58
CA TYR A 292 -12.62 6.70 -8.66
C TYR A 292 -12.13 7.06 -7.26
N TYR A 293 -12.96 6.82 -6.28
CA TYR A 293 -12.59 6.93 -4.87
C TYR A 293 -12.97 5.65 -4.14
N GLN A 294 -12.05 5.17 -3.29
CA GLN A 294 -12.32 4.08 -2.35
C GLN A 294 -11.70 4.42 -1.01
N LYS A 295 -12.39 4.07 0.05
CA LYS A 295 -11.92 4.11 1.42
C LYS A 295 -12.12 2.74 2.06
N THR A 296 -11.07 2.24 2.74
CA THR A 296 -11.10 1.01 3.54
C THR A 296 -10.80 1.37 4.97
N GLU A 297 -11.70 1.04 5.88
CA GLU A 297 -11.54 1.18 7.32
C GLU A 297 -11.77 -0.14 8.02
N GLY A 298 -11.14 -0.33 9.17
CA GLY A 298 -11.40 -1.50 9.99
C GLY A 298 -10.41 -1.70 11.11
N ALA A 299 -10.58 -2.83 11.78
CA ALA A 299 -9.77 -3.21 12.93
C ALA A 299 -9.29 -4.65 12.82
N GLY A 300 -8.16 -4.94 13.47
CA GLY A 300 -7.60 -6.29 13.55
C GLY A 300 -7.01 -6.58 14.91
N VAL A 301 -6.77 -7.86 15.19
CA VAL A 301 -6.18 -8.30 16.45
C VAL A 301 -5.19 -9.43 16.21
N ASN A 302 -4.07 -9.38 16.94
CA ASN A 302 -3.12 -10.47 17.03
C ASN A 302 -2.40 -10.50 18.40
N LEU A 303 -1.68 -11.59 18.63
CA LEU A 303 -0.77 -11.76 19.77
C LEU A 303 0.66 -11.87 19.24
N LYS A 304 1.60 -11.29 19.98
CA LYS A 304 3.03 -11.37 19.70
C LYS A 304 3.78 -11.73 20.97
N VAL A 305 4.71 -12.67 20.89
CA VAL A 305 5.61 -13.01 21.98
C VAL A 305 7.05 -12.92 21.51
N GLY A 306 7.94 -12.54 22.42
CA GLY A 306 9.34 -12.36 22.08
C GLY A 306 10.27 -12.63 23.25
N ALA A 307 11.51 -12.90 22.88
CA ALA A 307 12.60 -13.13 23.82
C ALA A 307 13.88 -12.45 23.34
N ILE A 308 14.69 -11.98 24.30
CA ILE A 308 16.07 -11.54 24.08
C ILE A 308 16.94 -12.28 25.11
N TYR A 309 18.03 -12.88 24.63
CA TYR A 309 18.96 -13.64 25.45
C TYR A 309 20.39 -13.08 25.32
N ASN A 310 21.04 -12.83 26.46
CA ASN A 310 22.41 -12.34 26.55
C ASN A 310 23.33 -13.50 26.98
N PRO A 311 23.94 -14.27 26.04
CA PRO A 311 24.82 -15.40 26.39
C PRO A 311 26.11 -14.95 27.10
N PHE A 312 26.65 -13.82 26.68
CA PHE A 312 27.82 -13.18 27.30
C PHE A 312 27.79 -11.65 27.05
N PRO A 313 28.58 -10.86 27.80
CA PRO A 313 28.58 -9.41 27.67
C PRO A 313 28.77 -8.94 26.22
N GLY A 314 27.89 -8.06 25.79
CA GLY A 314 27.90 -7.47 24.46
C GLY A 314 27.11 -8.23 23.39
N LEU A 315 26.92 -9.55 23.48
CA LEU A 315 26.12 -10.30 22.51
C LEU A 315 24.68 -10.46 22.98
N ARG A 316 23.73 -10.15 22.11
CA ARG A 316 22.30 -10.36 22.28
C ARG A 316 21.76 -11.19 21.14
N LEU A 317 20.90 -12.15 21.45
CA LEU A 317 20.15 -12.95 20.49
C LEU A 317 18.67 -12.72 20.75
N GLY A 318 17.90 -12.47 19.71
CA GLY A 318 16.47 -12.19 19.79
C GLY A 318 15.65 -13.12 18.94
N ALA A 319 14.42 -13.40 19.39
CA ALA A 319 13.43 -14.13 18.60
C ALA A 319 12.03 -13.60 18.89
N THR A 320 11.17 -13.64 17.88
CA THR A 320 9.77 -13.18 17.95
C THR A 320 8.88 -14.07 17.10
N ILE A 321 7.67 -14.30 17.58
CA ILE A 321 6.59 -14.92 16.82
C ILE A 321 5.31 -14.14 17.02
N GLN A 322 4.61 -13.90 15.92
CA GLN A 322 3.31 -13.23 15.86
C GLN A 322 2.28 -14.16 15.25
N THR A 323 1.12 -14.29 15.90
CA THR A 323 -0.01 -15.04 15.35
C THR A 323 -0.51 -14.38 14.04
N PRO A 324 -1.29 -15.08 13.21
CA PRO A 324 -2.11 -14.43 12.21
C PRO A 324 -2.87 -13.24 12.78
N THR A 325 -2.99 -12.15 12.01
CA THR A 325 -3.89 -11.04 12.35
C THR A 325 -5.22 -11.28 11.68
N VAL A 326 -6.29 -11.20 12.45
CA VAL A 326 -7.66 -11.27 11.94
C VAL A 326 -8.19 -9.84 11.87
N TYR A 327 -8.53 -9.40 10.68
CA TYR A 327 -9.14 -8.09 10.39
C TYR A 327 -10.61 -8.24 10.05
N SER A 328 -11.41 -7.27 10.47
CA SER A 328 -12.73 -6.96 9.92
C SER A 328 -12.64 -5.61 9.24
N LEU A 329 -12.93 -5.58 7.93
CA LEU A 329 -12.71 -4.43 7.05
C LEU A 329 -14.02 -4.05 6.37
N THR A 330 -14.16 -2.76 6.09
CA THR A 330 -15.27 -2.19 5.32
C THR A 330 -14.70 -1.31 4.24
N ASP A 331 -15.07 -1.59 2.99
CA ASP A 331 -14.79 -0.74 1.85
C ASP A 331 -16.02 0.09 1.52
N VAL A 332 -15.78 1.35 1.19
CA VAL A 332 -16.78 2.26 0.60
C VAL A 332 -16.17 2.87 -0.64
N TRP A 333 -16.89 2.87 -1.75
CA TRP A 333 -16.38 3.42 -3.01
C TRP A 333 -17.45 4.13 -3.81
N ASN A 334 -17.01 5.07 -4.66
CA ASN A 334 -17.85 5.69 -5.69
C ASN A 334 -17.02 6.04 -6.93
N ARG A 335 -17.71 6.41 -7.99
CA ARG A 335 -17.14 6.85 -9.24
C ARG A 335 -17.86 8.09 -9.73
N ALA A 336 -17.13 8.94 -10.48
CA ALA A 336 -17.71 10.03 -11.25
C ALA A 336 -17.13 10.03 -12.67
N MET A 337 -17.96 10.34 -13.66
CA MET A 337 -17.54 10.56 -15.05
C MET A 337 -18.06 11.90 -15.56
N LYS A 338 -17.25 12.54 -16.37
CA LYS A 338 -17.60 13.79 -17.05
C LYS A 338 -17.25 13.70 -18.53
N THR A 339 -18.16 14.15 -19.39
CA THR A 339 -17.93 14.37 -20.81
C THR A 339 -18.32 15.78 -21.18
N GLU A 340 -17.58 16.41 -22.09
CA GLU A 340 -17.87 17.72 -22.69
C GLU A 340 -17.83 17.60 -24.20
N PHE A 341 -18.76 18.26 -24.90
CA PHE A 341 -18.90 18.21 -26.35
C PHE A 341 -18.84 19.63 -26.96
N ASP A 342 -18.45 19.74 -28.23
CA ASP A 342 -18.31 21.00 -28.97
C ASP A 342 -19.63 21.73 -29.18
N ASN A 343 -20.76 21.03 -29.12
CA ASN A 343 -22.10 21.60 -29.18
C ASN A 343 -22.55 22.28 -27.85
N GLY A 344 -21.68 22.28 -26.82
CA GLY A 344 -21.92 22.88 -25.49
C GLY A 344 -22.68 21.97 -24.53
N ASN A 345 -22.89 20.70 -24.86
CA ASN A 345 -23.46 19.73 -23.92
C ASN A 345 -22.38 19.19 -23.00
N ASP A 346 -22.66 19.22 -21.68
CA ASP A 346 -21.83 18.67 -20.63
C ASP A 346 -22.64 17.63 -19.84
N TYR A 347 -22.04 16.50 -19.57
CA TYR A 347 -22.65 15.48 -18.72
C TYR A 347 -21.71 15.14 -17.57
N TYR A 348 -22.22 15.23 -16.35
CA TYR A 348 -21.55 14.79 -15.14
C TYR A 348 -22.43 13.76 -14.45
N ARG A 349 -21.85 12.59 -14.16
CA ARG A 349 -22.57 11.47 -13.54
C ARG A 349 -21.76 10.92 -12.39
N GLU A 350 -22.44 10.72 -11.26
CA GLU A 350 -21.89 10.04 -10.10
C GLU A 350 -22.60 8.71 -9.89
N SER A 351 -21.84 7.67 -9.52
CA SER A 351 -22.45 6.41 -9.09
C SER A 351 -23.03 6.57 -7.67
N PRO A 352 -23.94 5.70 -7.26
CA PRO A 352 -24.21 5.49 -5.85
C PRO A 352 -22.93 5.15 -5.09
N ASP A 353 -22.93 5.30 -3.75
CA ASP A 353 -21.90 4.73 -2.91
C ASP A 353 -22.08 3.21 -2.84
N GLY A 354 -21.01 2.48 -3.16
CA GLY A 354 -20.92 1.05 -2.89
C GLY A 354 -20.31 0.83 -1.51
N ALA A 355 -20.73 -0.22 -0.82
CA ALA A 355 -20.16 -0.63 0.46
C ALA A 355 -20.11 -2.15 0.56
N TYR A 356 -19.01 -2.68 1.14
CA TYR A 356 -18.85 -4.11 1.37
C TYR A 356 -18.02 -4.38 2.63
N GLU A 357 -18.50 -5.33 3.45
CA GLU A 357 -17.83 -5.77 4.67
C GLU A 357 -17.25 -7.18 4.50
N TYR A 358 -15.99 -7.36 4.89
CA TYR A 358 -15.29 -8.64 4.75
C TYR A 358 -14.25 -8.84 5.86
N ASN A 359 -13.77 -10.07 5.99
CA ASN A 359 -12.70 -10.40 6.89
C ASN A 359 -11.43 -10.77 6.11
N LEU A 360 -10.27 -10.38 6.67
CA LEU A 360 -8.96 -10.74 6.16
C LEU A 360 -8.14 -11.38 7.27
N VAL A 361 -7.58 -12.55 7.00
CA VAL A 361 -6.61 -13.23 7.86
C VAL A 361 -5.23 -13.19 7.21
N THR A 362 -4.29 -12.53 7.88
CA THR A 362 -2.89 -12.46 7.41
C THR A 362 -2.07 -13.62 7.96
N PRO A 363 -0.96 -13.99 7.31
CA PRO A 363 -0.14 -15.10 7.77
C PRO A 363 0.60 -14.79 9.08
N MET A 364 0.99 -15.86 9.77
CA MET A 364 1.91 -15.83 10.90
C MET A 364 3.26 -15.24 10.47
N ARG A 365 3.94 -14.52 11.39
CA ARG A 365 5.28 -13.96 11.22
C ARG A 365 6.21 -14.49 12.30
N TRP A 366 7.47 -14.70 11.94
CA TRP A 366 8.52 -14.97 12.92
C TRP A 366 9.81 -14.26 12.53
N SER A 367 10.56 -13.83 13.52
CA SER A 367 11.86 -13.20 13.30
C SER A 367 12.90 -13.70 14.29
N VAL A 368 14.16 -13.66 13.85
CA VAL A 368 15.34 -13.88 14.67
C VAL A 368 16.34 -12.75 14.43
N GLY A 369 17.12 -12.41 15.44
CA GLY A 369 18.10 -11.34 15.34
C GLY A 369 19.30 -11.60 16.22
N ALA A 370 20.41 -10.95 15.87
CA ALA A 370 21.62 -10.91 16.66
C ALA A 370 22.15 -9.48 16.71
N ALA A 371 22.58 -9.04 17.88
CA ALA A 371 23.18 -7.74 18.07
C ALA A 371 24.42 -7.83 18.92
N TYR A 372 25.42 -7.00 18.60
CA TYR A 372 26.61 -6.82 19.40
C TYR A 372 26.70 -5.38 19.88
N THR A 373 26.80 -5.19 21.19
CA THR A 373 26.89 -3.88 21.85
C THR A 373 28.29 -3.72 22.45
N GLY A 374 29.04 -2.76 21.97
CA GLY A 374 30.34 -2.36 22.51
C GLY A 374 30.23 -1.07 23.32
N GLU A 375 31.38 -0.53 23.75
CA GLU A 375 31.45 0.67 24.61
C GLU A 375 30.87 1.92 23.95
N ARG A 376 31.08 2.11 22.64
CA ARG A 376 30.70 3.31 21.89
C ARG A 376 29.78 3.05 20.71
N GLY A 377 29.31 1.83 20.54
CA GLY A 377 28.47 1.52 19.41
C GLY A 377 27.90 0.12 19.44
N LEU A 378 26.98 -0.12 18.52
CA LEU A 378 26.35 -1.40 18.35
C LEU A 378 26.07 -1.68 16.88
N ILE A 379 25.93 -2.96 16.57
CA ILE A 379 25.46 -3.46 15.28
C ILE A 379 24.38 -4.50 15.52
N SER A 380 23.34 -4.51 14.70
CA SER A 380 22.26 -5.49 14.76
C SER A 380 21.90 -6.00 13.37
N VAL A 381 21.55 -7.27 13.30
CA VAL A 381 21.07 -7.94 12.09
C VAL A 381 19.85 -8.76 12.45
N ASP A 382 18.77 -8.56 11.70
CA ASP A 382 17.50 -9.28 11.87
C ASP A 382 17.11 -9.97 10.57
N TYR A 383 16.52 -11.14 10.73
CA TYR A 383 15.84 -11.87 9.66
C TYR A 383 14.40 -12.15 10.08
N GLU A 384 13.46 -11.86 9.17
CA GLU A 384 12.02 -12.16 9.36
C GLU A 384 11.51 -12.94 8.14
N ASN A 385 10.57 -13.86 8.38
CA ASN A 385 9.89 -14.61 7.34
C ASN A 385 8.37 -14.47 7.49
N VAL A 386 7.72 -14.30 6.34
CA VAL A 386 6.26 -14.24 6.21
C VAL A 386 5.86 -15.00 4.96
N ASN A 387 4.99 -16.00 5.09
CA ASN A 387 4.45 -16.73 3.94
C ASN A 387 3.11 -16.15 3.50
N TYR A 388 3.13 -15.24 2.54
CA TYR A 388 1.93 -14.55 2.05
C TYR A 388 0.91 -15.47 1.35
N ALA A 389 1.30 -16.67 0.88
CA ALA A 389 0.36 -17.68 0.38
C ALA A 389 -0.68 -18.12 1.43
N GLY A 390 -0.42 -17.86 2.71
CA GLY A 390 -1.35 -18.10 3.82
C GLY A 390 -2.42 -17.03 4.02
N THR A 391 -2.40 -15.93 3.26
CA THR A 391 -3.42 -14.87 3.33
C THR A 391 -4.79 -15.39 2.88
N ARG A 392 -5.87 -15.03 3.59
CA ARG A 392 -7.24 -15.49 3.28
C ARG A 392 -8.24 -14.36 3.45
N LEU A 393 -9.15 -14.25 2.47
CA LEU A 393 -10.35 -13.42 2.51
C LEU A 393 -11.57 -14.29 2.83
N SER A 394 -12.51 -13.74 3.54
CA SER A 394 -13.83 -14.36 3.77
C SER A 394 -14.90 -13.30 3.90
N GLU A 395 -16.15 -13.70 3.63
CA GLU A 395 -17.33 -12.90 3.88
C GLU A 395 -17.44 -12.56 5.38
N LYS A 396 -18.22 -11.56 5.73
CA LYS A 396 -18.44 -11.15 7.13
C LYS A 396 -18.84 -12.31 8.04
N GLU A 397 -19.67 -13.22 7.54
CA GLU A 397 -20.14 -14.41 8.24
C GLU A 397 -19.09 -15.54 8.33
N GLY A 398 -17.90 -15.33 7.76
CA GLY A 398 -16.78 -16.27 7.79
C GLY A 398 -16.81 -17.33 6.69
N MET A 399 -17.76 -17.27 5.74
CA MET A 399 -17.76 -18.10 4.54
C MET A 399 -16.71 -17.58 3.54
N ASP A 400 -16.29 -18.40 2.60
CA ASP A 400 -15.33 -18.03 1.56
C ASP A 400 -15.86 -18.22 0.13
N THR A 401 -17.19 -18.34 -0.01
CA THR A 401 -17.83 -18.68 -1.29
C THR A 401 -17.53 -17.64 -2.36
N GLU A 402 -17.67 -16.36 -2.04
CA GLU A 402 -17.38 -15.25 -2.95
C GLU A 402 -15.86 -15.10 -3.20
N PHE A 403 -15.03 -15.38 -2.18
CA PHE A 403 -13.57 -15.22 -2.25
C PHE A 403 -12.80 -16.48 -2.66
N ARG A 404 -13.47 -17.55 -3.06
CA ARG A 404 -12.80 -18.83 -3.38
C ARG A 404 -11.76 -18.68 -4.48
N THR A 405 -12.10 -17.95 -5.55
CA THR A 405 -11.19 -17.68 -6.67
C THR A 405 -10.00 -16.83 -6.21
N ASP A 406 -10.24 -15.76 -5.43
CA ASP A 406 -9.19 -14.88 -4.94
C ASP A 406 -8.27 -15.58 -3.93
N ASN A 407 -8.84 -16.40 -3.05
CA ASN A 407 -8.07 -17.24 -2.12
C ASN A 407 -7.19 -18.25 -2.87
N ARG A 408 -7.66 -18.78 -3.99
CA ARG A 408 -6.87 -19.65 -4.86
C ARG A 408 -5.74 -18.86 -5.53
N LYS A 409 -6.01 -17.68 -6.13
CA LYS A 409 -4.99 -16.79 -6.71
C LYS A 409 -3.91 -16.45 -5.69
N MET A 410 -4.29 -16.11 -4.45
CA MET A 410 -3.33 -15.82 -3.38
C MET A 410 -2.49 -17.03 -3.00
N SER A 411 -3.09 -18.21 -2.88
CA SER A 411 -2.35 -19.41 -2.48
C SER A 411 -1.35 -19.89 -3.54
N GLU A 412 -1.63 -19.65 -4.82
CA GLU A 412 -0.80 -20.07 -5.95
C GLU A 412 0.17 -18.97 -6.42
N GLY A 413 -0.23 -17.68 -6.29
CA GLY A 413 0.56 -16.54 -6.75
C GLY A 413 1.51 -15.97 -5.71
N PHE A 414 1.12 -15.95 -4.44
CA PHE A 414 1.96 -15.40 -3.38
C PHE A 414 2.92 -16.45 -2.83
N THR A 415 4.01 -15.98 -2.24
CA THR A 415 5.09 -16.84 -1.73
C THR A 415 5.63 -16.32 -0.40
N SER A 416 6.57 -17.05 0.17
CA SER A 416 7.32 -16.59 1.34
C SER A 416 8.22 -15.40 0.98
N SER A 417 8.06 -14.32 1.72
CA SER A 417 8.96 -13.17 1.67
C SER A 417 9.94 -13.20 2.84
N HIS A 418 11.20 -12.85 2.54
CA HIS A 418 12.30 -12.80 3.46
C HIS A 418 12.71 -11.36 3.67
N LEU A 419 12.75 -10.92 4.92
CA LEU A 419 13.10 -9.56 5.30
C LEU A 419 14.45 -9.59 6.02
N LEU A 420 15.43 -8.90 5.48
CA LEU A 420 16.73 -8.69 6.10
C LEU A 420 16.84 -7.24 6.53
N ARG A 421 17.16 -7.00 7.81
CA ARG A 421 17.40 -5.67 8.36
C ARG A 421 18.79 -5.63 8.98
N ILE A 422 19.54 -4.57 8.70
CA ILE A 422 20.86 -4.34 9.28
C ILE A 422 20.88 -2.91 9.80
N GLY A 423 21.34 -2.74 11.04
CA GLY A 423 21.44 -1.44 11.69
C GLY A 423 22.70 -1.29 12.51
N GLY A 424 23.19 -0.05 12.59
CA GLY A 424 24.32 0.30 13.42
C GLY A 424 24.14 1.67 14.07
N GLU A 425 24.65 1.81 15.30
CA GLU A 425 24.68 3.05 16.07
C GLU A 425 26.09 3.26 16.60
N TYR A 426 26.59 4.49 16.51
CA TYR A 426 27.89 4.89 17.04
C TYR A 426 27.78 6.22 17.79
N TRP A 427 28.17 6.22 19.06
CA TRP A 427 28.25 7.40 19.91
C TRP A 427 29.58 8.13 19.63
N ALA A 428 29.52 9.17 18.80
CA ALA A 428 30.67 10.01 18.46
C ALA A 428 31.14 10.83 19.67
N THR A 429 30.22 11.23 20.53
CA THR A 429 30.46 11.85 21.85
C THR A 429 29.44 11.28 22.83
N ASP A 430 29.55 11.63 24.11
CA ASP A 430 28.56 11.22 25.13
C ASP A 430 27.17 11.82 24.90
N ARG A 431 27.04 12.77 23.96
CA ARG A 431 25.78 13.46 23.66
C ARG A 431 25.29 13.29 22.22
N VAL A 432 26.12 12.74 21.33
CA VAL A 432 25.78 12.66 19.90
C VAL A 432 26.00 11.24 19.39
N ALA A 433 24.93 10.63 18.90
CA ALA A 433 24.95 9.34 18.22
C ALA A 433 24.69 9.50 16.72
N ALA A 434 25.41 8.72 15.90
CA ALA A 434 25.14 8.56 14.48
C ALA A 434 24.60 7.15 14.22
N ARG A 435 23.63 7.02 13.30
CA ARG A 435 22.94 5.76 13.01
C ARG A 435 22.82 5.54 11.52
N MET A 436 22.88 4.29 11.10
CA MET A 436 22.65 3.86 9.72
C MET A 436 21.90 2.55 9.70
N GLY A 437 21.10 2.35 8.63
CA GLY A 437 20.33 1.14 8.44
C GLY A 437 20.11 0.77 6.97
N TYR A 438 19.89 -0.51 6.74
CA TYR A 438 19.55 -1.07 5.46
C TYR A 438 18.49 -2.15 5.62
N ASN A 439 17.46 -2.13 4.74
CA ASN A 439 16.40 -3.13 4.72
C ASN A 439 16.24 -3.70 3.32
N LEU A 440 16.07 -5.01 3.25
CA LEU A 440 15.70 -5.75 2.05
C LEU A 440 14.45 -6.56 2.34
N TYR A 441 13.40 -6.32 1.56
CA TYR A 441 12.18 -7.11 1.51
C TYR A 441 12.17 -7.84 0.17
N THR A 442 12.24 -9.18 0.17
CA THR A 442 12.14 -9.94 -1.09
C THR A 442 10.71 -9.89 -1.63
N THR A 443 10.53 -10.29 -2.88
CA THR A 443 9.20 -10.31 -3.49
C THR A 443 8.20 -11.13 -2.67
N PRO A 444 6.96 -10.66 -2.49
CA PRO A 444 5.89 -11.45 -1.90
C PRO A 444 5.21 -12.40 -2.90
N GLY A 445 5.62 -12.40 -4.19
CA GLY A 445 5.04 -13.25 -5.23
C GLY A 445 4.44 -12.47 -6.39
N ASN A 446 3.44 -13.07 -7.01
CA ASN A 446 2.79 -12.57 -8.21
C ASN A 446 1.28 -12.40 -7.99
N LEU A 447 0.69 -11.42 -8.69
CA LEU A 447 -0.74 -11.33 -8.89
C LEU A 447 -1.12 -12.19 -10.11
N LEU A 448 -2.18 -12.99 -9.98
CA LEU A 448 -2.67 -13.88 -11.02
C LEU A 448 -4.05 -13.45 -11.50
N ASP A 449 -4.36 -13.73 -12.79
CA ASP A 449 -5.70 -13.63 -13.34
C ASP A 449 -6.57 -14.87 -12.98
N ASP A 450 -7.79 -14.95 -13.53
CA ASP A 450 -8.70 -16.06 -13.28
C ASP A 450 -8.21 -17.40 -13.86
N ASP A 451 -7.39 -17.35 -14.91
CA ASP A 451 -6.71 -18.49 -15.53
C ASP A 451 -5.40 -18.88 -14.82
N LEU A 452 -5.06 -18.20 -13.71
CA LEU A 452 -3.82 -18.35 -12.93
C LEU A 452 -2.54 -17.97 -13.72
N LYS A 453 -2.67 -17.09 -14.69
CA LYS A 453 -1.51 -16.50 -15.37
C LYS A 453 -1.03 -15.28 -14.60
N VAL A 454 0.28 -15.04 -14.65
CA VAL A 454 0.88 -13.87 -13.99
C VAL A 454 0.51 -12.60 -14.73
N VAL A 455 -0.19 -11.70 -14.05
CA VAL A 455 -0.52 -10.35 -14.54
C VAL A 455 0.40 -9.29 -13.95
N TYR A 456 0.90 -9.48 -12.72
CA TYR A 456 1.86 -8.57 -12.10
C TYR A 456 2.82 -9.32 -11.18
N SER A 457 4.12 -8.98 -11.24
CA SER A 457 5.14 -9.51 -10.35
C SER A 457 5.59 -8.42 -9.38
N TYR A 458 5.31 -8.62 -8.09
CA TYR A 458 5.69 -7.65 -7.07
C TYR A 458 7.22 -7.57 -6.92
N PRO A 459 7.82 -6.39 -7.04
CA PRO A 459 9.27 -6.26 -6.93
C PRO A 459 9.75 -6.41 -5.48
N ALA A 460 11.04 -6.77 -5.34
CA ALA A 460 11.72 -6.64 -4.06
C ALA A 460 11.93 -5.16 -3.71
N THR A 461 11.70 -4.81 -2.43
CA THR A 461 11.83 -3.43 -1.95
C THR A 461 13.05 -3.26 -1.06
N ARG A 462 13.78 -2.17 -1.22
CA ARG A 462 14.99 -1.85 -0.47
C ARG A 462 14.93 -0.45 0.09
N PHE A 463 15.41 -0.30 1.33
CA PHE A 463 15.51 1.01 1.99
C PHE A 463 16.91 1.23 2.53
N ILE A 464 17.34 2.48 2.49
CA ILE A 464 18.49 2.97 3.24
C ILE A 464 17.99 4.01 4.24
N SER A 465 18.57 4.01 5.43
CA SER A 465 18.25 4.97 6.47
C SER A 465 19.50 5.49 7.15
N ALA A 466 19.41 6.70 7.67
CA ALA A 466 20.44 7.34 8.48
C ALA A 466 19.76 8.25 9.52
N GLY A 467 20.47 8.52 10.62
CA GLY A 467 19.94 9.40 11.65
C GLY A 467 20.98 9.90 12.64
N LEU A 468 20.56 10.88 13.42
CA LEU A 468 21.34 11.46 14.50
C LEU A 468 20.51 11.44 15.78
N GLY A 469 21.16 11.20 16.91
CA GLY A 469 20.59 11.29 18.24
C GLY A 469 21.34 12.30 19.07
N PHE A 470 20.61 13.06 19.88
CA PHE A 470 21.13 14.11 20.74
C PHE A 470 20.61 13.93 22.15
N THR A 471 21.50 13.95 23.14
CA THR A 471 21.15 14.09 24.54
C THR A 471 21.05 15.59 24.87
N LEU A 472 19.86 16.06 25.27
CA LEU A 472 19.56 17.48 25.41
C LEU A 472 19.92 18.04 26.77
N ASP A 473 19.92 17.21 27.81
CA ASP A 473 20.20 17.56 29.21
C ASP A 473 21.51 16.95 29.70
N ASN A 474 21.88 17.22 30.96
CA ASN A 474 23.10 16.70 31.57
C ASN A 474 22.89 15.31 32.19
N ASP A 475 21.66 14.99 32.57
CA ASP A 475 21.31 13.75 33.28
C ASP A 475 21.05 12.59 32.29
N GLY A 476 20.86 12.91 30.99
CA GLY A 476 20.61 11.93 29.94
C GLY A 476 19.14 11.49 29.84
N ASP A 477 18.23 12.27 30.44
CA ASP A 477 16.81 11.95 30.51
C ASP A 477 15.99 12.48 29.33
N MET A 478 16.51 13.50 28.61
CA MET A 478 15.87 14.03 27.41
C MET A 478 16.70 13.76 26.18
N LEU A 479 16.11 13.07 25.19
CA LEU A 479 16.76 12.78 23.92
C LEU A 479 15.91 13.28 22.75
N LEU A 480 16.62 13.75 21.73
CA LEU A 480 16.05 14.13 20.43
C LEU A 480 16.72 13.30 19.34
N ASP A 481 15.91 12.54 18.63
CA ASP A 481 16.36 11.74 17.52
C ASP A 481 15.78 12.24 16.20
N ILE A 482 16.58 12.25 15.13
CA ILE A 482 16.16 12.62 13.78
C ILE A 482 16.60 11.50 12.84
N ALA A 483 15.69 11.03 12.01
CA ALA A 483 15.95 9.98 11.03
C ALA A 483 15.45 10.36 9.65
N TYR A 484 16.17 9.87 8.65
CA TYR A 484 15.78 9.89 7.24
C TYR A 484 15.85 8.47 6.69
N GLN A 485 14.80 8.10 5.93
CA GLN A 485 14.78 6.84 5.18
C GLN A 485 14.37 7.09 3.74
N ARG A 486 15.02 6.40 2.81
CA ARG A 486 14.70 6.41 1.38
C ARG A 486 14.47 5.01 0.85
N MET A 487 13.38 4.82 0.10
CA MET A 487 13.20 3.66 -0.75
C MET A 487 14.09 3.77 -1.99
N LEU A 488 14.89 2.71 -2.23
CA LEU A 488 15.77 2.67 -3.40
C LEU A 488 14.98 2.24 -4.63
N ASN A 489 15.11 2.99 -5.69
CA ASN A 489 14.58 2.85 -7.06
C ASN A 489 13.67 1.63 -7.26
N GLN A 490 12.39 1.83 -7.11
CA GLN A 490 11.38 0.84 -7.47
C GLN A 490 10.84 1.19 -8.84
N LYS A 491 11.26 0.40 -9.84
CA LYS A 491 10.69 0.50 -11.19
C LYS A 491 9.32 -0.14 -11.19
N ASP A 492 8.41 0.47 -11.92
CA ASP A 492 7.06 -0.03 -12.13
C ASP A 492 6.66 0.20 -13.58
N THR A 493 5.76 -0.67 -14.07
CA THR A 493 5.23 -0.58 -15.41
C THR A 493 3.74 -0.85 -15.34
N PHE A 494 2.92 0.03 -15.89
CA PHE A 494 1.46 -0.06 -15.80
C PHE A 494 0.77 0.43 -17.06
N GLN A 495 -0.47 -0.03 -17.26
CA GLN A 495 -1.47 0.49 -18.21
C GLN A 495 -2.65 1.01 -17.41
N VAL A 496 -3.45 1.90 -17.99
CA VAL A 496 -4.60 2.52 -17.30
C VAL A 496 -5.91 1.88 -17.72
N TYR A 497 -5.96 1.28 -18.89
CA TYR A 497 -7.10 0.54 -19.43
C TYR A 497 -6.60 -0.65 -20.25
N ASP A 498 -7.49 -1.60 -20.53
CA ASP A 498 -7.16 -2.82 -21.26
C ASP A 498 -7.00 -2.53 -22.76
N ASP A 499 -6.12 -3.32 -23.39
CA ASP A 499 -6.09 -3.41 -24.85
C ASP A 499 -7.46 -3.88 -25.37
N TYR A 500 -7.88 -3.34 -26.50
CA TYR A 500 -9.16 -3.70 -27.11
C TYR A 500 -9.03 -3.79 -28.62
N ASP A 501 -9.72 -4.74 -29.23
CA ASP A 501 -9.64 -5.04 -30.65
C ASP A 501 -8.19 -5.09 -31.17
N THR A 502 -7.79 -4.10 -31.96
CA THR A 502 -6.42 -3.94 -32.49
C THR A 502 -5.66 -2.80 -31.83
N PHE A 503 -6.27 -2.13 -30.83
CA PHE A 503 -5.70 -0.96 -30.17
C PHE A 503 -5.00 -1.37 -28.88
N ALA A 504 -3.72 -1.06 -28.79
CA ALA A 504 -2.93 -1.24 -27.58
C ALA A 504 -3.01 0.00 -26.68
N ALA A 505 -3.34 -0.18 -25.42
CA ALA A 505 -3.30 0.88 -24.41
C ALA A 505 -1.85 1.34 -24.15
N PRO A 506 -1.60 2.63 -23.89
CA PRO A 506 -0.28 3.14 -23.56
C PRO A 506 0.32 2.46 -22.33
N VAL A 507 1.57 2.03 -22.43
CA VAL A 507 2.34 1.46 -21.35
C VAL A 507 3.21 2.54 -20.72
N PHE A 508 3.08 2.71 -19.42
CA PHE A 508 3.85 3.68 -18.65
C PHE A 508 4.97 2.99 -17.90
N ASN A 509 6.22 3.43 -18.13
CA ASN A 509 7.40 2.98 -17.41
C ASN A 509 7.81 4.05 -16.41
N GLY A 510 7.77 3.73 -15.12
CA GLY A 510 7.98 4.70 -14.08
C GLY A 510 8.96 4.27 -13.00
N ASN A 511 9.36 5.25 -12.19
CA ASN A 511 10.17 5.05 -10.99
C ASN A 511 9.44 5.65 -9.78
N HIS A 512 9.11 4.79 -8.82
CA HIS A 512 8.62 5.20 -7.51
C HIS A 512 9.77 5.62 -6.60
N ARG A 513 9.54 6.66 -5.84
CA ARG A 513 10.44 7.12 -4.80
C ARG A 513 9.63 7.51 -3.56
N THR A 514 10.04 6.98 -2.41
CA THR A 514 9.49 7.35 -1.11
C THR A 514 10.61 7.83 -0.20
N ASP A 515 10.45 9.01 0.36
CA ASP A 515 11.34 9.62 1.33
C ASP A 515 10.57 9.84 2.64
N LYS A 516 11.18 9.49 3.78
CA LYS A 516 10.60 9.68 5.12
C LYS A 516 11.57 10.43 6.00
N VAL A 517 11.06 11.36 6.79
CA VAL A 517 11.78 12.02 7.89
C VAL A 517 10.97 11.82 9.16
N ILE A 518 11.61 11.36 10.24
CA ILE A 518 10.98 11.22 11.55
C ILE A 518 11.85 11.98 12.58
N VAL A 519 11.16 12.69 13.46
CA VAL A 519 11.76 13.34 14.64
C VAL A 519 11.09 12.77 15.87
N SER A 520 11.87 12.28 16.83
CA SER A 520 11.37 11.71 18.09
C SER A 520 11.92 12.47 19.28
N LEU A 521 11.05 12.78 20.23
CA LEU A 521 11.40 13.28 21.56
C LEU A 521 11.16 12.15 22.56
N ILE A 522 12.17 11.88 23.39
CA ILE A 522 12.15 10.81 24.39
C ILE A 522 12.45 11.43 25.75
N CYS A 523 11.63 11.08 26.74
CA CYS A 523 11.77 11.52 28.12
C CYS A 523 11.83 10.30 29.05
N ARG A 524 12.85 10.23 29.91
CA ARG A 524 13.08 9.21 30.92
C ARG A 524 12.77 9.78 32.30
N PHE A 525 12.30 8.93 33.23
CA PHE A 525 11.96 9.32 34.58
C PHE A 525 11.95 8.14 35.55
#